data_4d2a37bee10ffd21243956172cce5bdc
#
_entry.id   4d2a37bee10ffd21243956172cce5bdc
#
_cell.length_a   1.000
_cell.length_b   1.000
_cell.length_c   1.000
_cell.angle_alpha   90.00
_cell.angle_beta   90.00
_cell.angle_gamma   90.00
#
_symmetry.space_group_name_H-M   'P 1'
#
loop_
_entity.id
_entity.type
_entity.pdbx_description
1 polymer ?
#
loop_
_entity_poly.entity_id
_entity_poly.type
_entity_poly.pdbx_seq_one_letter_code
_entity_poly.pdbx_strand_id
1 'polypeptide(L)'
;MRFSGFKIISEALRGHKGWDATWRDASPKSRYDYIIIGGGGHGLATAYYLARRYGKANIAVVEKGWLGGGNIGRNTTIIRSNYMLDGNEPFYELSLRLWEGLEQDLNYNAMVSQRGILNLFHSDAQRDAFIRRGNAM
;
A
#
# COMPACT_ATOMS: atom_id res chain seq x y z
N MET A 1 -16.35 -2.21 4.63
CA MET A 1 -17.60 -3.00 4.55
C MET A 1 -17.41 -4.29 5.34
N ARG A 2 -18.32 -4.63 6.23
CA ARG A 2 -18.32 -5.96 6.87
C ARG A 2 -19.36 -6.82 6.15
N PHE A 3 -18.93 -7.90 5.55
CA PHE A 3 -19.84 -8.88 4.95
C PHE A 3 -20.27 -9.87 6.02
N SER A 4 -21.58 -10.07 6.18
CA SER A 4 -22.10 -11.12 7.08
C SER A 4 -21.93 -12.50 6.42
N GLY A 5 -21.74 -13.55 7.22
CA GLY A 5 -21.69 -14.92 6.71
C GLY A 5 -22.91 -15.30 5.87
N PHE A 6 -24.11 -14.84 6.26
CA PHE A 6 -25.33 -15.03 5.48
C PHE A 6 -25.27 -14.35 4.11
N LYS A 7 -24.70 -13.15 3.99
CA LYS A 7 -24.52 -12.47 2.70
C LYS A 7 -23.59 -13.27 1.81
N ILE A 8 -22.49 -13.77 2.34
CA ILE A 8 -21.52 -14.58 1.57
C ILE A 8 -22.20 -15.85 1.03
N ILE A 9 -22.93 -16.59 1.87
CA ILE A 9 -23.64 -17.81 1.45
C ILE A 9 -24.72 -17.50 0.41
N SER A 10 -25.53 -16.46 0.63
CA SER A 10 -26.56 -16.03 -0.30
C SER A 10 -26.00 -15.66 -1.66
N GLU A 11 -24.88 -14.93 -1.69
CA GLU A 11 -24.24 -14.53 -2.94
C GLU A 11 -23.54 -15.71 -3.64
N ALA A 12 -22.99 -16.66 -2.89
CA ALA A 12 -22.44 -17.88 -3.44
C ALA A 12 -23.52 -18.67 -4.19
N LEU A 13 -24.71 -18.82 -3.60
CA LEU A 13 -25.86 -19.50 -4.24
C LEU A 13 -26.39 -18.76 -5.48
N ARG A 14 -26.17 -17.45 -5.56
CA ARG A 14 -26.56 -16.61 -6.72
C ARG A 14 -25.44 -16.43 -7.76
N GLY A 15 -24.36 -17.16 -7.64
CA GLY A 15 -23.20 -17.05 -8.55
C GLY A 15 -22.46 -15.72 -8.43
N HIS A 16 -22.47 -15.11 -7.24
CA HIS A 16 -21.78 -13.84 -6.90
C HIS A 16 -22.21 -12.61 -7.72
N LYS A 17 -23.46 -12.56 -8.14
CA LYS A 17 -23.96 -11.47 -9.00
C LYS A 17 -24.54 -10.28 -8.25
N GLY A 18 -24.76 -10.39 -6.93
CA GLY A 18 -25.40 -9.36 -6.11
C GLY A 18 -24.43 -8.53 -5.26
N TRP A 19 -23.16 -8.51 -5.59
CA TRP A 19 -22.18 -7.66 -4.91
C TRP A 19 -22.28 -6.22 -5.39
N ASP A 20 -22.30 -5.29 -4.44
CA ASP A 20 -22.21 -3.87 -4.78
C ASP A 20 -20.85 -3.57 -5.40
N ALA A 21 -20.79 -2.67 -6.37
CA ALA A 21 -19.54 -2.21 -6.93
C ALA A 21 -18.65 -1.59 -5.82
N THR A 22 -17.38 -1.96 -5.80
CA THR A 22 -16.42 -1.48 -4.80
C THR A 22 -16.16 0.03 -4.92
N TRP A 23 -16.18 0.53 -6.12
CA TRP A 23 -16.10 1.96 -6.43
C TRP A 23 -17.42 2.48 -6.95
N ARG A 24 -17.69 3.72 -6.63
CA ARG A 24 -18.87 4.44 -7.07
C ARG A 24 -18.47 5.41 -8.17
N ASP A 25 -19.28 5.49 -9.22
CA ASP A 25 -19.21 6.58 -10.17
C ASP A 25 -19.72 7.85 -9.49
N ALA A 26 -18.81 8.61 -8.92
CA ALA A 26 -19.13 9.84 -8.22
C ALA A 26 -19.01 11.02 -9.19
N SER A 27 -20.05 11.84 -9.25
CA SER A 27 -19.97 13.15 -9.93
C SER A 27 -18.99 14.05 -9.18
N PRO A 28 -18.10 14.76 -9.88
CA PRO A 28 -17.20 15.71 -9.26
C PRO A 28 -17.98 16.79 -8.48
N LYS A 29 -17.47 17.14 -7.29
CA LYS A 29 -17.99 18.27 -6.52
C LYS A 29 -17.43 19.57 -7.07
N SER A 30 -18.09 20.69 -6.79
CA SER A 30 -17.62 22.02 -7.18
C SER A 30 -16.36 22.48 -6.41
N ARG A 31 -16.08 21.86 -5.26
CA ARG A 31 -14.94 22.23 -4.40
C ARG A 31 -14.41 21.02 -3.65
N TYR A 32 -13.10 20.97 -3.50
CA TYR A 32 -12.35 20.02 -2.68
C TYR A 32 -11.35 20.76 -1.81
N ASP A 33 -11.05 20.22 -0.63
CA ASP A 33 -10.02 20.72 0.26
C ASP A 33 -8.62 20.28 -0.22
N TYR A 34 -8.55 19.05 -0.79
CA TYR A 34 -7.33 18.48 -1.35
C TYR A 34 -7.63 17.78 -2.66
N ILE A 35 -6.76 18.03 -3.65
CA ILE A 35 -6.77 17.33 -4.93
C ILE A 35 -5.42 16.64 -5.08
N ILE A 36 -5.43 15.32 -5.25
CA ILE A 36 -4.24 14.49 -5.42
C ILE A 36 -4.22 14.00 -6.86
N ILE A 37 -3.14 14.28 -7.57
CA ILE A 37 -2.95 13.88 -8.96
C ILE A 37 -2.17 12.57 -8.98
N GLY A 38 -2.81 11.52 -9.47
CA GLY A 38 -2.28 10.17 -9.58
C GLY A 38 -2.86 9.20 -8.54
N GLY A 39 -3.47 8.11 -9.02
CA GLY A 39 -4.06 7.03 -8.23
C GLY A 39 -3.12 5.84 -8.00
N GLY A 40 -1.81 6.09 -7.94
CA GLY A 40 -0.82 5.08 -7.54
C GLY A 40 -0.71 4.93 -6.03
N GLY A 41 0.24 4.10 -5.56
CA GLY A 41 0.42 3.83 -4.14
C GLY A 41 0.63 5.07 -3.27
N HIS A 42 1.46 6.01 -3.72
CA HIS A 42 1.69 7.26 -3.00
C HIS A 42 0.43 8.15 -2.95
N GLY A 43 -0.28 8.30 -4.06
CA GLY A 43 -1.48 9.12 -4.11
C GLY A 43 -2.60 8.55 -3.24
N LEU A 44 -2.85 7.26 -3.31
CA LEU A 44 -3.86 6.58 -2.49
C LEU A 44 -3.50 6.61 -1.00
N ALA A 45 -2.23 6.37 -0.65
CA ALA A 45 -1.76 6.48 0.73
C ALA A 45 -1.90 7.93 1.25
N THR A 46 -1.55 8.93 0.45
CA THR A 46 -1.73 10.35 0.80
C THR A 46 -3.20 10.65 1.07
N ALA A 47 -4.11 10.22 0.20
CA ALA A 47 -5.55 10.39 0.40
C ALA A 47 -6.03 9.73 1.70
N TYR A 48 -5.59 8.50 1.94
CA TYR A 48 -5.95 7.74 3.13
C TYR A 48 -5.49 8.45 4.42
N TYR A 49 -4.22 8.85 4.51
CA TYR A 49 -3.70 9.50 5.70
C TYR A 49 -4.22 10.91 5.90
N LEU A 50 -4.52 11.66 4.83
CA LEU A 50 -5.21 12.95 4.93
C LEU A 50 -6.63 12.76 5.48
N ALA A 51 -7.39 11.80 4.96
CA ALA A 51 -8.72 11.49 5.45
C ALA A 51 -8.71 11.05 6.93
N ARG A 52 -7.73 10.22 7.30
CA ARG A 52 -7.55 9.76 8.69
C ARG A 52 -7.22 10.94 9.63
N ARG A 53 -6.37 11.86 9.19
CA ARG A 53 -5.92 13.01 9.99
C ARG A 53 -6.96 14.10 10.12
N TYR A 54 -7.67 14.40 9.05
CA TYR A 54 -8.59 15.53 8.99
C TYR A 54 -10.08 15.16 8.96
N GLY A 55 -10.41 13.89 8.99
CA GLY A 55 -11.74 13.31 9.18
C GLY A 55 -12.85 13.81 8.25
N LYS A 56 -13.08 15.11 8.18
CA LYS A 56 -14.15 15.74 7.39
C LYS A 56 -13.67 16.38 6.09
N ALA A 57 -12.39 16.24 5.72
CA ALA A 57 -11.85 16.83 4.52
C ALA A 57 -12.46 16.21 3.25
N ASN A 58 -12.81 17.06 2.28
CA ASN A 58 -13.20 16.62 0.95
C ASN A 58 -11.93 16.40 0.13
N ILE A 59 -11.65 15.14 -0.19
CA ILE A 59 -10.44 14.75 -0.92
C ILE A 59 -10.85 14.16 -2.26
N ALA A 60 -10.19 14.60 -3.33
CA ALA A 60 -10.28 13.98 -4.65
C ALA A 60 -8.94 13.37 -5.05
N VAL A 61 -8.99 12.19 -5.64
CA VAL A 61 -7.85 11.58 -6.34
C VAL A 61 -8.20 11.58 -7.83
N VAL A 62 -7.36 12.21 -8.64
CA VAL A 62 -7.53 12.29 -10.10
C VAL A 62 -6.53 11.35 -10.74
N GLU A 63 -7.02 10.34 -11.44
CA GLU A 63 -6.20 9.34 -12.15
C GLU A 63 -6.56 9.34 -13.64
N LYS A 64 -5.54 9.38 -14.50
CA LYS A 64 -5.74 9.41 -15.96
C LYS A 64 -6.07 8.03 -16.57
N GLY A 65 -5.75 6.96 -15.87
CA GLY A 65 -5.93 5.58 -16.34
C GLY A 65 -6.82 4.81 -15.36
N TRP A 66 -6.21 3.90 -14.62
CA TRP A 66 -6.91 3.13 -13.58
C TRP A 66 -6.10 3.13 -12.28
N LEU A 67 -6.77 2.96 -11.16
CA LEU A 67 -6.14 2.93 -9.85
C LEU A 67 -5.07 1.83 -9.78
N GLY A 68 -3.87 2.21 -9.34
CA GLY A 68 -2.75 1.29 -9.26
C GLY A 68 -2.10 0.93 -10.61
N GLY A 69 -2.54 1.48 -11.73
CA GLY A 69 -2.06 1.14 -13.07
C GLY A 69 -0.60 1.55 -13.38
N GLY A 70 0.02 2.35 -12.52
CA GLY A 70 1.43 2.73 -12.59
C GLY A 70 2.38 1.70 -11.98
N ASN A 71 3.45 2.18 -11.35
CA ASN A 71 4.50 1.34 -10.76
C ASN A 71 3.98 0.38 -9.67
N ILE A 72 2.98 0.78 -8.89
CA ILE A 72 2.46 -0.04 -7.79
C ILE A 72 1.87 -1.37 -8.30
N GLY A 73 1.21 -1.37 -9.44
CA GLY A 73 0.66 -2.59 -10.04
C GLY A 73 1.66 -3.41 -10.85
N ARG A 74 2.93 -2.98 -10.93
CA ARG A 74 3.98 -3.61 -11.74
C ARG A 74 5.24 -3.91 -10.95
N ASN A 75 5.18 -3.78 -9.64
CA ASN A 75 6.35 -3.99 -8.78
C ASN A 75 6.53 -5.48 -8.43
N THR A 76 7.65 -5.78 -7.82
CA THR A 76 8.00 -7.14 -7.38
C THR A 76 7.37 -7.54 -6.04
N THR A 77 6.53 -6.67 -5.46
CA THR A 77 5.87 -6.88 -4.16
C THR A 77 6.81 -7.17 -2.98
N ILE A 78 8.04 -6.68 -3.04
CA ILE A 78 9.01 -6.81 -1.96
C ILE A 78 8.94 -5.57 -1.07
N ILE A 79 8.55 -5.76 0.19
CA ILE A 79 8.50 -4.73 1.21
C ILE A 79 9.66 -4.96 2.17
N ARG A 80 10.55 -3.97 2.30
CA ARG A 80 11.76 -4.08 3.13
C ARG A 80 12.25 -2.72 3.60
N SER A 81 13.02 -2.67 4.68
CA SER A 81 13.70 -1.46 5.18
C SER A 81 15.20 -1.41 4.82
N ASN A 82 15.82 -2.54 4.51
CA ASN A 82 17.27 -2.69 4.32
C ASN A 82 17.79 -2.18 2.97
N TYR A 83 17.50 -0.94 2.61
CA TYR A 83 18.00 -0.35 1.35
C TYR A 83 19.46 0.09 1.41
N MET A 84 20.09 0.06 2.59
CA MET A 84 21.53 0.27 2.79
C MET A 84 22.05 1.59 2.18
N LEU A 85 21.25 2.65 2.26
CA LEU A 85 21.61 4.00 1.85
C LEU A 85 21.57 4.91 3.08
N ASP A 86 22.70 5.52 3.38
CA ASP A 86 22.85 6.38 4.55
C ASP A 86 21.76 7.45 4.61
N GLY A 87 21.15 7.60 5.78
CA GLY A 87 20.09 8.57 6.04
C GLY A 87 18.69 8.18 5.53
N ASN A 88 18.54 7.06 4.83
CA ASN A 88 17.25 6.58 4.37
C ASN A 88 16.57 5.57 5.31
N GLU A 89 17.31 5.04 6.27
CA GLU A 89 16.81 4.03 7.20
C GLU A 89 15.53 4.47 7.92
N PRO A 90 15.43 5.67 8.52
CA PRO A 90 14.22 6.08 9.24
C PRO A 90 12.99 6.14 8.33
N PHE A 91 13.18 6.52 7.06
CA PHE A 91 12.10 6.56 6.07
C PHE A 91 11.59 5.16 5.73
N TYR A 92 12.49 4.24 5.44
CA TYR A 92 12.12 2.87 5.09
C TYR A 92 11.58 2.07 6.28
N GLU A 93 12.11 2.30 7.48
CA GLU A 93 11.56 1.73 8.70
C GLU A 93 10.14 2.22 9.00
N LEU A 94 9.88 3.52 8.83
CA LEU A 94 8.54 4.04 8.94
C LEU A 94 7.60 3.38 7.92
N SER A 95 8.05 3.25 6.67
CA SER A 95 7.28 2.58 5.63
C SER A 95 6.96 1.13 6.00
N LEU A 96 7.94 0.37 6.51
CA LEU A 96 7.74 -1.01 6.94
C LEU A 96 6.70 -1.10 8.07
N ARG A 97 6.83 -0.27 9.10
CA ARG A 97 5.86 -0.20 10.22
C ARG A 97 4.43 0.12 9.75
N LEU A 98 4.30 1.00 8.75
CA LEU A 98 2.99 1.30 8.17
C LEU A 98 2.40 0.08 7.44
N TRP A 99 3.22 -0.72 6.76
CA TRP A 99 2.78 -1.95 6.14
C TRP A 99 2.38 -3.02 7.16
N GLU A 100 3.11 -3.16 8.27
CA GLU A 100 2.80 -4.10 9.35
C GLU A 100 1.43 -3.86 9.98
N GLY A 101 1.02 -2.59 10.12
CA GLY A 101 -0.28 -2.21 10.66
C GLY A 101 -1.42 -2.17 9.65
N LEU A 102 -1.11 -2.21 8.34
CA LEU A 102 -2.07 -1.88 7.29
C LEU A 102 -3.24 -2.87 7.21
N GLU A 103 -3.00 -4.15 7.43
CA GLU A 103 -4.05 -5.17 7.40
C GLU A 103 -5.13 -4.92 8.46
N GLN A 104 -4.71 -4.52 9.65
CA GLN A 104 -5.61 -4.19 10.75
C GLN A 104 -6.35 -2.87 10.50
N ASP A 105 -5.63 -1.86 10.03
CA ASP A 105 -6.19 -0.55 9.70
C ASP A 105 -7.28 -0.64 8.62
N LEU A 106 -7.06 -1.43 7.58
CA LEU A 106 -7.98 -1.59 6.46
C LEU A 106 -8.99 -2.72 6.65
N ASN A 107 -8.81 -3.59 7.65
CA ASN A 107 -9.54 -4.85 7.80
C ASN A 107 -9.51 -5.68 6.49
N TYR A 108 -8.33 -5.75 5.88
CA TYR A 108 -8.11 -6.42 4.61
C TYR A 108 -6.77 -7.14 4.64
N ASN A 109 -6.75 -8.40 4.23
CA ASN A 109 -5.51 -9.18 4.15
C ASN A 109 -4.65 -8.69 2.98
N ALA A 110 -3.62 -7.91 3.27
CA ALA A 110 -2.64 -7.44 2.29
C ALA A 110 -1.58 -8.49 1.97
N MET A 111 -1.65 -9.67 2.58
CA MET A 111 -0.72 -10.80 2.41
C MET A 111 0.74 -10.44 2.72
N VAL A 112 0.96 -9.53 3.67
CA VAL A 112 2.31 -9.16 4.12
C VAL A 112 2.89 -10.32 4.91
N SER A 113 3.99 -10.91 4.44
CA SER A 113 4.66 -12.03 5.09
C SER A 113 6.13 -11.74 5.29
N GLN A 114 6.52 -11.52 6.54
CA GLN A 114 7.90 -11.21 6.94
C GLN A 114 8.69 -12.50 7.13
N ARG A 115 9.61 -12.79 6.22
CA ARG A 115 10.46 -13.99 6.24
C ARG A 115 11.95 -13.68 6.26
N GLY A 116 12.30 -12.40 6.35
CA GLY A 116 13.67 -11.93 6.26
C GLY A 116 14.18 -11.87 4.82
N ILE A 117 15.43 -11.45 4.68
CA ILE A 117 16.12 -11.32 3.39
C ILE A 117 17.47 -12.05 3.50
N LEU A 118 17.75 -12.89 2.51
CA LEU A 118 19.04 -13.53 2.35
C LEU A 118 19.78 -12.86 1.18
N ASN A 119 20.90 -12.22 1.49
CA ASN A 119 21.80 -11.65 0.48
C ASN A 119 22.91 -12.65 0.18
N LEU A 120 23.03 -13.06 -1.07
CA LEU A 120 24.11 -13.91 -1.54
C LEU A 120 25.24 -13.07 -2.13
N PHE A 121 26.48 -13.51 -1.92
CA PHE A 121 27.65 -12.89 -2.53
C PHE A 121 28.47 -13.95 -3.29
N HIS A 122 29.15 -13.51 -4.34
CA HIS A 122 29.94 -14.38 -5.21
C HIS A 122 31.44 -14.02 -5.19
N SER A 123 31.83 -13.04 -4.39
CA SER A 123 33.23 -12.65 -4.20
C SER A 123 33.47 -12.06 -2.82
N ASP A 124 34.73 -12.09 -2.37
CA ASP A 124 35.11 -11.49 -1.09
C ASP A 124 34.84 -9.98 -1.07
N ALA A 125 35.04 -9.29 -2.18
CA ALA A 125 34.73 -7.87 -2.28
C ALA A 125 33.24 -7.57 -2.07
N GLN A 126 32.36 -8.42 -2.60
CA GLN A 126 30.91 -8.31 -2.33
C GLN A 126 30.57 -8.61 -0.87
N ARG A 127 31.17 -9.66 -0.29
CA ARG A 127 31.00 -9.99 1.13
C ARG A 127 31.36 -8.80 2.01
N ASP A 128 32.55 -8.23 1.80
CA ASP A 128 33.04 -7.11 2.60
C ASP A 128 32.20 -5.85 2.42
N ALA A 129 31.65 -5.63 1.22
CA ALA A 129 30.70 -4.56 0.97
C ALA A 129 29.38 -4.77 1.73
N PHE A 130 28.85 -5.98 1.77
CA PHE A 130 27.64 -6.30 2.54
C PHE A 130 27.87 -6.17 4.04
N ILE A 131 29.01 -6.62 4.55
CA ILE A 131 29.35 -6.47 5.99
C ILE A 131 29.42 -4.98 6.37
N ARG A 132 30.10 -4.15 5.57
CA ARG A 132 30.17 -2.70 5.84
C ARG A 132 28.79 -2.04 5.84
N ARG A 133 27.94 -2.39 4.89
CA ARG A 133 26.57 -1.86 4.82
C ARG A 133 25.69 -2.36 5.97
N GLY A 134 25.81 -3.62 6.34
CA GLY A 134 25.08 -4.18 7.48
C GLY A 134 25.46 -3.57 8.81
N ASN A 135 26.74 -3.19 8.97
CA ASN A 135 27.21 -2.53 10.19
C ASN A 135 26.80 -1.04 10.26
N ALA A 136 26.37 -0.44 9.15
CA ALA A 136 25.89 0.95 9.11
C ALA A 136 24.36 1.07 9.35
N MET A 137 23.67 -0.05 9.49
CA MET A 137 22.24 -0.13 9.80
C MET A 137 22.02 -0.47 11.27
#